data_68705e0e2129892d7b473423f8b2af51
#
_entry.id   68705e0e2129892d7b473423f8b2af51
#
_cell.length_a   1.000
_cell.length_b   1.000
_cell.length_c   1.000
_cell.angle_alpha   90.00
_cell.angle_beta   90.00
_cell.angle_gamma   90.00
#
_symmetry.space_group_name_H-M   'P 1'
#
loop_
_entity.id
_entity.type
_entity.pdbx_description
1 polymer ?
#
loop_
_entity_poly.entity_id
_entity_poly.type
_entity_poly.pdbx_seq_one_letter_code
_entity_poly.pdbx_strand_id
1 'polypeptide(L)'
;LVTLLSQHPEGIVLYDRSQPHALLLTDYTNGTFYCSDPAGNISSGRIPLENSSVSINGSSCYWYVASDHNAVASSPDSLRLEGMSYPINIHAGKGMAMTGTANAALGMTLTDVQVAVLDENDQTVVTAQASPNAAGFSFKTLDSEIRFGELPAGSYTYMVIVTDSNGDNLCFTSDFTVSDGSASTGT
;
A
#
# COMPACT_ATOMS: atom_id res chain seq x y z
N LEU A 1 -7.98 13.11 -6.42
CA LEU A 1 -6.58 13.57 -6.53
C LEU A 1 -6.44 15.08 -6.38
N VAL A 2 -7.28 15.93 -7.00
CA VAL A 2 -7.16 17.40 -6.89
C VAL A 2 -7.22 17.85 -5.43
N THR A 3 -8.23 17.40 -4.69
CA THR A 3 -8.39 17.71 -3.26
C THR A 3 -7.19 17.20 -2.44
N LEU A 4 -6.78 15.97 -2.71
CA LEU A 4 -5.63 15.37 -2.02
C LEU A 4 -4.35 16.17 -2.29
N LEU A 5 -4.10 16.54 -3.54
CA LEU A 5 -2.92 17.32 -3.92
C LEU A 5 -2.90 18.71 -3.29
N SER A 6 -4.07 19.33 -3.07
CA SER A 6 -4.14 20.61 -2.35
C SER A 6 -3.82 20.49 -0.85
N GLN A 7 -3.97 19.30 -0.29
CA GLN A 7 -3.63 18.98 1.10
C GLN A 7 -2.17 18.54 1.26
N HIS A 8 -1.53 18.11 0.17
CA HIS A 8 -0.17 17.58 0.12
C HIS A 8 0.70 18.39 -0.85
N PRO A 9 1.12 19.60 -0.46
CA PRO A 9 1.95 20.49 -1.29
C PRO A 9 3.32 19.89 -1.63
N GLU A 10 3.79 18.90 -0.87
CA GLU A 10 4.98 18.11 -1.15
C GLU A 10 4.81 17.19 -2.38
N GLY A 11 3.57 16.95 -2.81
CA GLY A 11 3.23 16.12 -3.94
C GLY A 11 2.73 14.72 -3.57
N ILE A 12 2.28 14.00 -4.60
CA ILE A 12 1.74 12.64 -4.50
C ILE A 12 2.51 11.76 -5.48
N VAL A 13 3.06 10.65 -5.01
CA VAL A 13 3.69 9.65 -5.89
C VAL A 13 2.60 8.84 -6.58
N LEU A 14 2.60 8.82 -7.91
CA LEU A 14 1.80 7.91 -8.73
C LEU A 14 2.68 6.75 -9.19
N TYR A 15 2.14 5.53 -9.12
CA TYR A 15 2.79 4.33 -9.62
C TYR A 15 1.90 3.60 -10.61
N ASP A 16 2.42 3.35 -11.79
CA ASP A 16 1.76 2.57 -12.85
C ASP A 16 2.37 1.18 -12.91
N ARG A 17 1.61 0.16 -12.49
CA ARG A 17 2.03 -1.24 -12.51
C ARG A 17 2.14 -1.81 -13.92
N SER A 18 1.34 -1.29 -14.85
CA SER A 18 1.37 -1.76 -16.24
C SER A 18 2.65 -1.37 -16.96
N GLN A 19 3.32 -0.34 -16.45
CA GLN A 19 4.60 0.16 -16.96
C GLN A 19 5.50 0.49 -15.77
N PRO A 20 6.04 -0.49 -15.02
CA PRO A 20 6.65 -0.31 -13.70
C PRO A 20 7.42 1.02 -13.57
N HIS A 21 6.70 2.08 -13.30
CA HIS A 21 7.20 3.45 -13.30
C HIS A 21 6.46 4.29 -12.27
N ALA A 22 7.22 5.09 -11.54
CA ALA A 22 6.68 6.03 -10.56
C ALA A 22 7.12 7.45 -10.89
N LEU A 23 6.24 8.40 -10.64
CA LEU A 23 6.53 9.83 -10.74
C LEU A 23 5.90 10.59 -9.57
N LEU A 24 6.34 11.82 -9.35
CA LEU A 24 5.76 12.71 -8.36
C LEU A 24 4.77 13.67 -9.04
N LEU A 25 3.49 13.57 -8.69
CA LEU A 25 2.47 14.54 -9.04
C LEU A 25 2.66 15.77 -8.16
N THR A 26 2.94 16.92 -8.74
CA THR A 26 3.36 18.12 -8.00
C THR A 26 2.23 19.11 -7.78
N ASP A 27 1.38 19.32 -8.76
CA ASP A 27 0.28 20.27 -8.66
C ASP A 27 -0.80 20.07 -9.74
N TYR A 28 -1.92 20.79 -9.55
CA TYR A 28 -3.01 20.88 -10.51
C TYR A 28 -3.34 22.34 -10.77
N THR A 29 -3.13 22.80 -11.99
CA THR A 29 -3.31 24.19 -12.38
C THR A 29 -4.05 24.27 -13.71
N ASN A 30 -5.12 25.10 -13.76
CA ASN A 30 -5.91 25.34 -14.96
C ASN A 30 -6.41 24.07 -15.67
N GLY A 31 -6.85 23.06 -14.90
CA GLY A 31 -7.37 21.81 -15.47
C GLY A 31 -6.30 20.77 -15.82
N THR A 32 -5.03 21.07 -15.61
CA THR A 32 -3.88 20.22 -15.95
C THR A 32 -3.14 19.76 -14.69
N PHE A 33 -2.90 18.47 -14.59
CA PHE A 33 -1.96 17.92 -13.60
C PHE A 33 -0.53 18.09 -14.09
N TYR A 34 0.36 18.42 -13.17
CA TYR A 34 1.80 18.52 -13.41
C TYR A 34 2.55 17.51 -12.57
N CYS A 35 3.69 17.07 -13.08
CA CYS A 35 4.50 16.07 -12.40
C CYS A 35 6.01 16.33 -12.59
N SER A 36 6.78 15.70 -11.72
CA SER A 36 8.22 15.49 -11.89
C SER A 36 8.43 14.01 -12.22
N ASP A 37 8.90 13.73 -13.42
CA ASP A 37 9.11 12.37 -13.94
C ASP A 37 10.62 12.08 -14.01
N PRO A 38 11.15 11.12 -13.19
CA PRO A 38 12.58 10.81 -13.17
C PRO A 38 13.08 10.16 -14.47
N ALA A 39 12.19 9.56 -15.29
CA ALA A 39 12.53 9.02 -16.59
C ALA A 39 12.45 10.06 -17.73
N GLY A 40 11.83 11.20 -17.45
CA GLY A 40 11.67 12.29 -18.40
C GLY A 40 12.91 13.19 -18.50
N ASN A 41 12.81 14.21 -19.34
CA ASN A 41 13.85 15.23 -19.44
C ASN A 41 13.86 16.12 -18.20
N ILE A 42 14.77 15.84 -17.30
CA ILE A 42 14.90 16.44 -15.95
C ILE A 42 15.19 17.96 -15.98
N SER A 43 15.42 18.53 -17.14
CA SER A 43 15.84 19.93 -17.26
C SER A 43 14.81 20.96 -16.80
N SER A 44 13.52 20.57 -16.70
CA SER A 44 12.45 21.48 -16.25
C SER A 44 11.89 21.14 -14.86
N GLY A 45 12.13 19.95 -14.34
CA GLY A 45 11.63 19.50 -13.04
C GLY A 45 10.10 19.43 -12.90
N ARG A 46 9.35 19.93 -13.89
CA ARG A 46 7.89 20.01 -13.89
C ARG A 46 7.36 19.96 -15.32
N ILE A 47 6.61 18.92 -15.63
CA ILE A 47 5.97 18.73 -16.94
C ILE A 47 4.47 18.46 -16.77
N PRO A 48 3.60 18.74 -17.76
CA PRO A 48 2.25 18.22 -17.77
C PRO A 48 2.23 16.71 -17.69
N LEU A 49 1.34 16.14 -16.88
CA LEU A 49 1.24 14.68 -16.69
C LEU A 49 0.96 13.96 -18.02
N GLU A 50 0.25 14.57 -18.95
CA GLU A 50 -0.02 14.04 -20.29
C GLU A 50 1.25 13.82 -21.13
N ASN A 51 2.35 14.47 -20.78
CA ASN A 51 3.65 14.33 -21.43
C ASN A 51 4.55 13.29 -20.74
N SER A 52 4.06 12.65 -19.67
CA SER A 52 4.74 11.54 -19.00
C SER A 52 4.27 10.20 -19.54
N SER A 53 4.92 9.12 -19.11
CA SER A 53 4.51 7.75 -19.42
C SER A 53 3.40 7.23 -18.51
N VAL A 54 3.08 7.93 -17.42
CA VAL A 54 2.10 7.52 -16.42
C VAL A 54 0.79 8.27 -16.63
N SER A 55 -0.34 7.57 -16.61
CA SER A 55 -1.66 8.17 -16.62
C SER A 55 -2.37 7.94 -15.27
N ILE A 56 -3.26 8.87 -14.89
CA ILE A 56 -4.08 8.70 -13.68
C ILE A 56 -4.93 7.44 -13.77
N ASN A 57 -5.49 7.16 -14.94
CA ASN A 57 -6.34 5.99 -15.17
C ASN A 57 -5.56 4.67 -15.22
N GLY A 58 -4.26 4.72 -15.54
CA GLY A 58 -3.35 3.58 -15.54
C GLY A 58 -2.64 3.37 -14.21
N SER A 59 -2.71 4.35 -13.30
CA SER A 59 -2.04 4.27 -12.01
C SER A 59 -2.73 3.25 -11.11
N SER A 60 -1.97 2.27 -10.64
CA SER A 60 -2.44 1.20 -9.77
C SER A 60 -2.54 1.64 -8.32
N CYS A 61 -1.71 2.58 -7.91
CA CYS A 61 -1.70 3.14 -6.57
C CYS A 61 -1.05 4.52 -6.54
N TYR A 62 -1.25 5.21 -5.43
CA TYR A 62 -0.59 6.47 -5.14
C TYR A 62 -0.18 6.52 -3.66
N TRP A 63 0.88 7.26 -3.37
CA TRP A 63 1.34 7.51 -2.02
C TRP A 63 1.53 9.00 -1.79
N TYR A 64 1.29 9.45 -0.61
CA TYR A 64 1.60 10.79 -0.16
C TYR A 64 2.32 10.74 1.19
N VAL A 65 3.15 11.73 1.44
CA VAL A 65 3.77 11.89 2.74
C VAL A 65 2.74 12.50 3.65
N ALA A 66 2.41 11.84 4.72
CA ALA A 66 1.59 12.45 5.73
C ALA A 66 2.37 13.61 6.35
N SER A 67 1.73 14.75 6.46
CA SER A 67 2.32 16.07 6.71
C SER A 67 3.09 16.23 8.03
N ASP A 68 3.10 15.20 8.86
CA ASP A 68 3.89 15.17 10.08
C ASP A 68 4.34 13.75 10.40
N HIS A 69 5.61 13.46 10.18
CA HIS A 69 6.19 12.14 10.41
C HIS A 69 6.00 11.61 11.84
N ASN A 70 5.72 12.48 12.80
CA ASN A 70 5.50 12.11 14.18
C ASN A 70 4.02 12.07 14.56
N ALA A 71 3.15 12.74 13.83
CA ALA A 71 1.73 12.87 14.18
C ALA A 71 0.87 11.79 13.54
N VAL A 72 1.24 11.26 12.38
CA VAL A 72 0.37 10.36 11.61
C VAL A 72 0.23 9.00 12.25
N ALA A 73 1.26 8.49 12.88
CA ALA A 73 1.20 7.22 13.60
C ALA A 73 0.30 7.29 14.85
N SER A 74 -0.06 8.47 15.30
CA SER A 74 -0.78 8.67 16.57
C SER A 74 -1.98 9.61 16.50
N SER A 75 -2.30 10.20 15.33
CA SER A 75 -3.46 11.09 15.24
C SER A 75 -4.76 10.29 15.34
N PRO A 76 -5.61 10.56 16.34
CA PRO A 76 -6.91 9.92 16.45
C PRO A 76 -7.89 10.37 15.34
N ASP A 77 -7.54 11.41 14.59
CA ASP A 77 -8.40 12.01 13.57
C ASP A 77 -8.20 11.41 12.17
N SER A 78 -7.36 10.38 12.03
CA SER A 78 -7.10 9.71 10.76
C SER A 78 -7.24 8.19 10.86
N LEU A 79 -7.68 7.58 9.76
CA LEU A 79 -7.57 6.14 9.55
C LEU A 79 -6.09 5.77 9.46
N ARG A 80 -5.63 4.76 10.23
CA ARG A 80 -4.21 4.44 10.37
C ARG A 80 -3.93 2.98 10.66
N LEU A 81 -2.72 2.55 10.29
CA LEU A 81 -2.15 1.24 10.62
C LEU A 81 -0.99 1.45 11.60
N GLU A 82 -0.97 0.69 12.70
CA GLU A 82 0.03 0.83 13.75
C GLU A 82 0.68 -0.52 14.08
N GLY A 83 2.01 -0.54 14.18
CA GLY A 83 2.76 -1.72 14.60
C GLY A 83 2.58 -2.96 13.72
N MET A 84 2.20 -2.75 12.46
CA MET A 84 1.92 -3.83 11.53
C MET A 84 3.20 -4.54 11.10
N SER A 85 3.21 -5.88 11.21
CA SER A 85 4.22 -6.71 10.56
C SER A 85 3.84 -6.95 9.10
N TYR A 86 4.83 -7.00 8.23
CA TYR A 86 4.67 -7.34 6.82
C TYR A 86 5.83 -8.23 6.35
N PRO A 87 5.57 -9.15 5.40
CA PRO A 87 6.61 -10.05 4.92
C PRO A 87 7.63 -9.30 4.04
N ILE A 88 8.88 -9.73 4.11
CA ILE A 88 9.95 -9.28 3.21
C ILE A 88 10.55 -10.51 2.51
N ASN A 89 11.03 -11.48 3.30
CA ASN A 89 11.55 -12.74 2.82
C ASN A 89 11.01 -13.86 3.71
N ILE A 90 10.28 -14.77 3.14
CA ILE A 90 9.72 -15.94 3.82
C ILE A 90 10.46 -17.19 3.33
N HIS A 91 10.82 -18.10 4.24
CA HIS A 91 11.25 -19.44 3.87
C HIS A 91 10.05 -20.38 3.88
N ALA A 92 9.94 -21.24 2.88
CA ALA A 92 8.89 -22.24 2.81
C ALA A 92 8.84 -23.07 4.12
N GLY A 93 7.65 -23.26 4.65
CA GLY A 93 7.42 -23.90 5.94
C GLY A 93 7.66 -23.00 7.16
N LYS A 94 8.09 -21.75 6.98
CA LYS A 94 8.23 -20.74 8.05
C LYS A 94 7.20 -19.65 7.84
N GLY A 95 6.25 -19.55 8.72
CA GLY A 95 5.26 -18.48 8.71
C GLY A 95 5.79 -17.18 9.31
N MET A 96 5.04 -16.12 9.11
CA MET A 96 5.15 -14.85 9.81
C MET A 96 3.85 -14.64 10.59
N ALA A 97 3.92 -14.23 11.83
CA ALA A 97 2.74 -13.85 12.59
C ALA A 97 2.27 -12.46 12.17
N MET A 98 0.98 -12.31 11.95
CA MET A 98 0.38 -11.00 11.69
C MET A 98 0.24 -10.24 13.01
N THR A 99 0.80 -9.05 13.06
CA THR A 99 0.74 -8.16 14.22
C THR A 99 0.24 -6.78 13.82
N GLY A 100 -0.02 -5.94 14.81
CA GLY A 100 -0.47 -4.57 14.62
C GLY A 100 -1.98 -4.42 14.60
N THR A 101 -2.38 -3.19 14.46
CA THR A 101 -3.79 -2.78 14.50
C THR A 101 -4.11 -1.82 13.36
N ALA A 102 -5.35 -1.89 12.89
CA ALA A 102 -5.99 -0.83 12.14
C ALA A 102 -6.86 -0.02 13.12
N ASN A 103 -6.86 1.29 12.99
CA ASN A 103 -7.66 2.18 13.81
C ASN A 103 -8.39 3.18 12.93
N ALA A 104 -9.70 3.30 13.12
CA ALA A 104 -10.51 4.32 12.47
C ALA A 104 -10.18 5.71 13.01
N ALA A 105 -10.55 6.74 12.27
CA ALA A 105 -10.54 8.11 12.75
C ALA A 105 -11.45 8.28 13.96
N LEU A 106 -11.22 9.33 14.77
CA LEU A 106 -12.00 9.61 15.96
C LEU A 106 -13.50 9.72 15.65
N GLY A 107 -14.31 8.93 16.34
CA GLY A 107 -15.76 8.88 16.15
C GLY A 107 -16.22 7.97 15.00
N MET A 108 -15.29 7.36 14.26
CA MET A 108 -15.57 6.42 13.17
C MET A 108 -15.38 4.97 13.62
N THR A 109 -15.86 4.04 12.81
CA THR A 109 -15.62 2.61 12.98
C THR A 109 -15.07 2.02 11.69
N LEU A 110 -14.25 0.99 11.80
CA LEU A 110 -13.81 0.19 10.67
C LEU A 110 -14.97 -0.65 10.17
N THR A 111 -15.34 -0.51 8.92
CA THR A 111 -16.42 -1.28 8.27
C THR A 111 -15.88 -2.48 7.52
N ASP A 112 -14.66 -2.37 6.99
CA ASP A 112 -13.99 -3.44 6.28
C ASP A 112 -12.49 -3.44 6.55
N VAL A 113 -11.93 -4.63 6.71
CA VAL A 113 -10.49 -4.89 6.79
C VAL A 113 -10.20 -6.09 5.90
N GLN A 114 -9.44 -5.89 4.86
CA GLN A 114 -9.03 -6.94 3.93
C GLN A 114 -7.51 -7.09 3.94
N VAL A 115 -7.05 -8.33 3.97
CA VAL A 115 -5.66 -8.71 3.75
C VAL A 115 -5.62 -9.66 2.57
N ALA A 116 -4.73 -9.43 1.62
CA ALA A 116 -4.55 -10.29 0.46
C ALA A 116 -3.07 -10.51 0.16
N VAL A 117 -2.79 -11.64 -0.45
CA VAL A 117 -1.51 -11.93 -1.10
C VAL A 117 -1.78 -12.12 -2.59
N LEU A 118 -1.05 -11.39 -3.40
CA LEU A 118 -1.12 -11.44 -4.85
C LEU A 118 0.14 -12.11 -5.41
N ASP A 119 0.01 -12.85 -6.49
CA ASP A 119 1.16 -13.39 -7.23
C ASP A 119 1.79 -12.34 -8.17
N GLU A 120 2.80 -12.74 -8.91
CA GLU A 120 3.50 -11.89 -9.89
C GLU A 120 2.63 -11.40 -11.05
N ASN A 121 1.43 -11.98 -11.24
CA ASN A 121 0.45 -11.59 -12.25
C ASN A 121 -0.71 -10.78 -11.65
N ASP A 122 -0.55 -10.27 -10.42
CA ASP A 122 -1.58 -9.57 -9.65
C ASP A 122 -2.85 -10.41 -9.37
N GLN A 123 -2.73 -11.76 -9.42
CA GLN A 123 -3.84 -12.64 -9.06
C GLN A 123 -3.83 -12.90 -7.56
N THR A 124 -5.00 -12.78 -6.94
CA THR A 124 -5.15 -13.09 -5.51
C THR A 124 -4.92 -14.58 -5.26
N VAL A 125 -3.91 -14.90 -4.48
CA VAL A 125 -3.56 -16.26 -4.06
C VAL A 125 -4.28 -16.65 -2.78
N VAL A 126 -4.32 -15.72 -1.82
CA VAL A 126 -5.04 -15.90 -0.55
C VAL A 126 -5.56 -14.55 -0.10
N THR A 127 -6.72 -14.56 0.54
CA THR A 127 -7.33 -13.37 1.13
C THR A 127 -8.01 -13.71 2.44
N ALA A 128 -8.01 -12.76 3.36
CA ALA A 128 -8.76 -12.79 4.60
C ALA A 128 -9.49 -11.45 4.76
N GLN A 129 -10.69 -11.48 5.33
CA GLN A 129 -11.52 -10.28 5.46
C GLN A 129 -12.28 -10.30 6.78
N ALA A 130 -12.46 -9.12 7.34
CA ALA A 130 -13.29 -8.89 8.53
C ALA A 130 -14.09 -7.61 8.39
N SER A 131 -15.27 -7.57 8.98
CA SER A 131 -16.11 -6.37 9.13
C SER A 131 -16.25 -6.05 10.64
N PRO A 132 -15.27 -5.37 11.25
CA PRO A 132 -15.19 -5.25 12.69
C PRO A 132 -16.32 -4.44 13.30
N ASN A 133 -16.82 -3.41 12.59
CA ASN A 133 -17.76 -2.42 13.09
C ASN A 133 -17.32 -1.83 14.47
N ALA A 134 -16.03 -1.58 14.61
CA ALA A 134 -15.36 -1.11 15.82
C ALA A 134 -14.32 -0.04 15.49
N ALA A 135 -13.94 0.78 16.45
CA ALA A 135 -12.93 1.82 16.26
C ALA A 135 -11.52 1.27 15.97
N GLY A 136 -11.25 0.02 16.33
CA GLY A 136 -9.97 -0.63 16.10
C GLY A 136 -10.12 -2.12 15.78
N PHE A 137 -9.11 -2.67 15.08
CA PHE A 137 -9.03 -4.08 14.70
C PHE A 137 -7.60 -4.58 14.83
N SER A 138 -7.42 -5.77 15.39
CA SER A 138 -6.12 -6.42 15.49
C SER A 138 -5.93 -7.42 14.34
N PHE A 139 -4.85 -7.27 13.56
CA PHE A 139 -4.52 -8.20 12.46
C PHE A 139 -4.23 -9.62 12.93
N LYS A 140 -3.89 -9.81 14.20
CA LYS A 140 -3.75 -11.13 14.80
C LYS A 140 -5.02 -11.99 14.65
N THR A 141 -6.18 -11.38 14.51
CA THR A 141 -7.46 -12.09 14.29
C THR A 141 -7.47 -12.85 12.97
N LEU A 142 -6.75 -12.37 11.95
CA LEU A 142 -6.67 -12.98 10.62
C LEU A 142 -5.44 -13.89 10.45
N ASP A 143 -4.59 -14.03 11.49
CA ASP A 143 -3.32 -14.75 11.40
C ASP A 143 -3.48 -16.23 10.98
N SER A 144 -4.58 -16.86 11.34
CA SER A 144 -4.86 -18.25 10.95
C SER A 144 -5.33 -18.41 9.50
N GLU A 145 -5.75 -17.33 8.86
CA GLU A 145 -6.30 -17.34 7.50
C GLU A 145 -5.23 -17.09 6.44
N ILE A 146 -4.17 -16.36 6.78
CA ILE A 146 -3.05 -16.07 5.88
C ILE A 146 -1.81 -16.85 6.32
N ARG A 147 -1.57 -17.98 5.67
CA ARG A 147 -0.46 -18.88 6.00
C ARG A 147 0.72 -18.68 5.05
N PHE A 148 1.52 -17.65 5.31
CA PHE A 148 2.66 -17.29 4.47
C PHE A 148 3.64 -18.44 4.19
N GLY A 149 3.86 -19.33 5.17
CA GLY A 149 4.76 -20.47 5.02
C GLY A 149 4.26 -21.59 4.11
N GLU A 150 2.98 -21.58 3.74
CA GLU A 150 2.37 -22.55 2.83
C GLU A 150 2.38 -22.07 1.36
N LEU A 151 2.78 -20.82 1.12
CA LEU A 151 2.90 -20.28 -0.23
C LEU A 151 4.04 -20.98 -0.98
N PRO A 152 3.87 -21.31 -2.27
CA PRO A 152 4.96 -21.77 -3.13
C PRO A 152 6.11 -20.78 -3.18
N ALA A 153 7.31 -21.24 -3.55
CA ALA A 153 8.42 -20.35 -3.83
C ALA A 153 8.07 -19.41 -4.99
N GLY A 154 8.34 -18.11 -4.81
CA GLY A 154 7.95 -17.09 -5.79
C GLY A 154 8.01 -15.68 -5.24
N SER A 155 7.60 -14.73 -6.08
CA SER A 155 7.46 -13.33 -5.73
C SER A 155 5.98 -12.99 -5.53
N TYR A 156 5.70 -12.20 -4.51
CA TYR A 156 4.33 -11.87 -4.09
C TYR A 156 4.23 -10.43 -3.65
N THR A 157 3.02 -9.89 -3.69
CA THR A 157 2.66 -8.62 -3.05
C THR A 157 1.69 -8.89 -1.90
N TYR A 158 2.06 -8.46 -0.71
CA TYR A 158 1.19 -8.38 0.46
C TYR A 158 0.40 -7.08 0.40
N MET A 159 -0.91 -7.14 0.56
CA MET A 159 -1.80 -5.98 0.50
C MET A 159 -2.74 -5.96 1.70
N VAL A 160 -2.89 -4.79 2.30
CA VAL A 160 -3.90 -4.52 3.33
C VAL A 160 -4.75 -3.35 2.86
N ILE A 161 -6.06 -3.52 2.90
CA ILE A 161 -7.03 -2.45 2.66
C ILE A 161 -7.92 -2.34 3.88
N VAL A 162 -8.10 -1.12 4.36
CA VAL A 162 -8.97 -0.82 5.51
C VAL A 162 -9.93 0.28 5.09
N THR A 163 -11.21 0.12 5.44
CA THR A 163 -12.26 1.10 5.16
C THR A 163 -12.96 1.47 6.46
N ASP A 164 -13.22 2.74 6.64
CA ASP A 164 -14.00 3.23 7.80
C ASP A 164 -15.46 3.55 7.43
N SER A 165 -16.24 3.91 8.43
CA SER A 165 -17.68 4.22 8.28
C SER A 165 -17.96 5.52 7.50
N ASN A 166 -16.95 6.35 7.25
CA ASN A 166 -17.05 7.52 6.38
C ASN A 166 -16.78 7.16 4.90
N GLY A 167 -16.29 5.94 4.64
CA GLY A 167 -15.88 5.48 3.31
C GLY A 167 -14.45 5.84 2.96
N ASP A 168 -13.66 6.34 3.93
CA ASP A 168 -12.24 6.57 3.76
C ASP A 168 -11.51 5.24 3.71
N ASN A 169 -10.53 5.12 2.79
CA ASN A 169 -9.76 3.92 2.58
C ASN A 169 -8.28 4.17 2.81
N LEU A 170 -7.62 3.22 3.49
CA LEU A 170 -6.18 3.15 3.60
C LEU A 170 -5.71 1.84 2.97
N CYS A 171 -4.80 1.92 2.01
CA CYS A 171 -4.18 0.78 1.37
C CYS A 171 -2.67 0.76 1.68
N PHE A 172 -2.19 -0.39 2.12
CA PHE A 172 -0.76 -0.67 2.29
C PHE A 172 -0.37 -1.84 1.41
N THR A 173 0.78 -1.76 0.74
CA THR A 173 1.35 -2.87 -0.05
C THR A 173 2.83 -3.05 0.27
N SER A 174 3.31 -4.30 0.23
CA SER A 174 4.71 -4.65 0.37
C SER A 174 5.03 -5.87 -0.46
N ASP A 175 6.04 -5.77 -1.32
CA ASP A 175 6.52 -6.92 -2.07
C ASP A 175 7.38 -7.82 -1.18
N PHE A 176 7.26 -9.12 -1.38
CA PHE A 176 8.04 -10.11 -0.65
C PHE A 176 8.33 -11.35 -1.50
N THR A 177 9.29 -12.15 -1.05
CA THR A 177 9.64 -13.41 -1.70
C THR A 177 9.44 -14.58 -0.75
N VAL A 178 9.04 -15.72 -1.32
CA VAL A 178 9.08 -17.01 -0.65
C VAL A 178 10.18 -17.83 -1.33
N SER A 179 11.17 -18.27 -0.54
CA SER A 179 12.27 -19.12 -1.02
C SER A 179 12.05 -20.57 -0.63
N ASP A 180 12.47 -21.50 -1.50
CA ASP A 180 12.54 -22.91 -1.15
C ASP A 180 13.45 -23.11 0.06
N GLY A 181 13.00 -23.89 1.04
CA GLY A 181 13.77 -24.23 2.22
C GLY A 181 14.97 -25.15 1.98
N SER A 182 15.41 -25.34 0.74
CA SER A 182 16.59 -26.13 0.42
C SER A 182 17.85 -25.39 0.83
N ALA A 183 18.45 -25.84 1.93
CA ALA A 183 19.80 -25.46 2.28
C ALA A 183 20.72 -25.79 1.09
N SER A 184 21.38 -24.77 0.54
CA SER A 184 22.50 -24.95 -0.36
C SER A 184 23.57 -25.76 0.39
N THR A 185 23.62 -27.07 0.16
CA THR A 185 24.77 -27.89 0.55
C THR A 185 25.87 -27.57 -0.43
N GLY A 186 26.70 -26.57 -0.10
CA GLY A 186 27.99 -26.38 -0.73
C GLY A 186 28.86 -27.60 -0.45
N THR A 187 29.25 -28.29 -1.50
CA THR A 187 30.36 -29.25 -1.53
C THR A 187 31.64 -28.49 -1.85
#